data_5e137d993edfb85c108de585f49367cf
#
_entry.id   5e137d993edfb85c108de585f49367cf
#
_cell.length_a   1.000
_cell.length_b   1.000
_cell.length_c   1.000
_cell.angle_alpha   90.00
_cell.angle_beta   90.00
_cell.angle_gamma   90.00
#
_symmetry.space_group_name_H-M   'P 1'
#
loop_
_entity.id
_entity.type
_entity.pdbx_description
1 polymer ?
#
loop_
_entity_poly.entity_id
_entity_poly.type
_entity_poly.pdbx_seq_one_letter_code
_entity_poly.pdbx_strand_id
1 'polypeptide(L)'
;YGFRPGRRPHAALHAWREQCRTEGLGWIVDADVSGYFDSIDRTRLREVLRQRVKDGRILRLIGKWLRAGVMEEGELSHPDTGVVQGGVISPVLANVFLHHVLDEWFAREVRPRMKGRCFLLRFADDFVIGCEREADARRIMAVLPKRFARFGLSIHPEKTTLIAFRQPDTRKGPAHGNGTFDFLGLTNYW
;
A
#
# COMPACT_ATOMS: atom_id res chain seq x y z
N TYR A 1 8.32 -2.84 0.02
CA TYR A 1 9.19 -3.99 0.36
C TYR A 1 8.73 -5.25 -0.40
N GLY A 2 7.54 -5.78 -0.23
CA GLY A 2 7.08 -7.06 -0.76
C GLY A 2 7.45 -7.36 -2.22
N PHE A 3 7.78 -8.62 -2.52
CA PHE A 3 8.17 -9.15 -3.83
C PHE A 3 9.34 -8.40 -4.51
N ARG A 4 10.26 -7.84 -3.70
CA ARG A 4 11.48 -7.18 -4.19
C ARG A 4 12.72 -7.93 -3.74
N PRO A 5 13.73 -8.14 -4.63
CA PRO A 5 14.98 -8.78 -4.25
C PRO A 5 15.65 -8.09 -3.06
N GLY A 6 16.14 -8.88 -2.09
CA GLY A 6 16.81 -8.39 -0.90
C GLY A 6 15.91 -7.67 0.13
N ARG A 7 14.60 -7.60 -0.08
CA ARG A 7 13.64 -7.01 0.85
C ARG A 7 12.86 -8.09 1.59
N ARG A 8 12.76 -7.96 2.91
CA ARG A 8 12.11 -8.94 3.79
C ARG A 8 11.10 -8.23 4.72
N PRO A 9 10.08 -8.93 5.25
CA PRO A 9 9.14 -8.35 6.22
C PRO A 9 9.85 -7.72 7.42
N HIS A 10 10.81 -8.40 8.01
CA HIS A 10 11.59 -7.87 9.14
C HIS A 10 12.34 -6.58 8.80
N ALA A 11 12.86 -6.44 7.56
CA ALA A 11 13.50 -5.20 7.14
C ALA A 11 12.50 -4.04 7.00
N ALA A 12 11.26 -4.34 6.62
CA ALA A 12 10.18 -3.35 6.59
C ALA A 12 9.83 -2.88 8.00
N LEU A 13 9.64 -3.81 8.94
CA LEU A 13 9.34 -3.51 10.35
C LEU A 13 10.46 -2.75 11.03
N HIS A 14 11.72 -3.12 10.76
CA HIS A 14 12.87 -2.39 11.28
C HIS A 14 12.91 -0.94 10.76
N ALA A 15 12.70 -0.76 9.45
CA ALA A 15 12.64 0.58 8.86
C ALA A 15 11.48 1.40 9.44
N TRP A 16 10.33 0.78 9.67
CA TRP A 16 9.19 1.41 10.32
C TRP A 16 9.52 1.90 11.72
N ARG A 17 10.04 1.01 12.56
CA ARG A 17 10.43 1.32 13.95
C ARG A 17 11.46 2.46 14.00
N GLU A 18 12.44 2.41 13.13
CA GLU A 18 13.47 3.45 13.06
C GLU A 18 12.87 4.80 12.68
N GLN A 19 11.98 4.85 11.69
CA GLN A 19 11.30 6.07 11.28
C GLN A 19 10.39 6.64 12.39
N CYS A 20 9.66 5.79 13.09
CA CYS A 20 8.84 6.23 14.22
C CYS A 20 9.69 6.91 15.30
N ARG A 21 10.86 6.34 15.61
CA ARG A 21 11.78 6.89 16.63
C ARG A 21 12.45 8.18 16.19
N THR A 22 12.99 8.21 14.98
CA THR A 22 13.80 9.34 14.50
C THR A 22 12.96 10.53 14.06
N GLU A 23 11.77 10.28 13.51
CA GLU A 23 10.91 11.33 13.00
C GLU A 23 9.76 11.70 13.95
N GLY A 24 9.60 10.99 15.06
CA GLY A 24 8.56 11.28 16.04
C GLY A 24 7.14 11.09 15.49
N LEU A 25 6.95 10.05 14.69
CA LEU A 25 5.65 9.76 14.08
C LEU A 25 4.67 9.26 15.15
N GLY A 26 3.71 10.09 15.50
CA GLY A 26 2.75 9.83 16.58
C GLY A 26 1.35 9.49 16.11
N TRP A 27 1.10 9.42 14.81
CA TRP A 27 -0.21 9.12 14.21
C TRP A 27 -0.03 8.18 13.02
N ILE A 28 -0.76 7.07 13.03
CA ILE A 28 -0.68 6.04 12.01
C ILE A 28 -2.01 5.98 11.27
N VAL A 29 -1.93 6.06 9.96
CA VAL A 29 -3.02 5.64 9.06
C VAL A 29 -2.70 4.22 8.62
N ASP A 30 -3.45 3.28 9.16
CA ASP A 30 -3.46 1.89 8.74
C ASP A 30 -4.57 1.73 7.70
N ALA A 31 -4.26 1.23 6.52
CA ALA A 31 -5.21 1.20 5.41
C ALA A 31 -5.07 -0.09 4.60
N ASP A 32 -6.23 -0.68 4.31
CA ASP A 32 -6.36 -1.92 3.55
C ASP A 32 -7.05 -1.66 2.21
N VAL A 33 -6.55 -2.29 1.15
CA VAL A 33 -7.12 -2.21 -0.21
C VAL A 33 -8.05 -3.40 -0.44
N SER A 34 -9.32 -3.12 -0.68
CA SER A 34 -10.31 -4.17 -0.92
C SER A 34 -10.02 -4.93 -2.21
N GLY A 35 -9.84 -6.26 -2.10
CA GLY A 35 -9.70 -7.15 -3.26
C GLY A 35 -8.66 -6.66 -4.29
N TYR A 36 -7.48 -6.26 -3.83
CA TYR A 36 -6.51 -5.52 -4.63
C TYR A 36 -6.21 -6.17 -5.98
N PHE A 37 -5.84 -7.46 -5.99
CA PHE A 37 -5.45 -8.17 -7.22
C PHE A 37 -6.59 -8.28 -8.22
N ASP A 38 -7.81 -8.48 -7.75
CA ASP A 38 -9.00 -8.66 -8.58
C ASP A 38 -9.55 -7.31 -9.08
N SER A 39 -9.23 -6.22 -8.38
CA SER A 39 -9.68 -4.87 -8.71
C SER A 39 -8.79 -4.13 -9.71
N ILE A 40 -7.62 -4.66 -10.05
CA ILE A 40 -6.69 -3.98 -10.97
C ILE A 40 -7.30 -3.89 -12.37
N ASP A 41 -7.60 -2.68 -12.82
CA ASP A 41 -8.01 -2.41 -14.20
C ASP A 41 -6.83 -2.64 -15.15
N ARG A 42 -6.98 -3.62 -16.05
CA ARG A 42 -5.94 -4.01 -17.02
C ARG A 42 -5.58 -2.91 -18.01
N THR A 43 -6.54 -2.07 -18.35
CA THR A 43 -6.30 -0.93 -19.27
C THR A 43 -5.43 0.10 -18.60
N ARG A 44 -5.77 0.48 -17.38
CA ARG A 44 -4.97 1.42 -16.56
C ARG A 44 -3.59 0.86 -16.23
N LEU A 45 -3.50 -0.42 -15.90
CA LEU A 45 -2.20 -1.09 -15.70
C LEU A 45 -1.32 -0.99 -16.96
N ARG A 46 -1.90 -1.21 -18.16
CA ARG A 46 -1.15 -1.05 -19.41
C ARG A 46 -0.70 0.39 -19.67
N GLU A 47 -1.50 1.37 -19.32
CA GLU A 47 -1.13 2.79 -19.40
C GLU A 47 0.06 3.11 -18.50
N VAL A 48 0.04 2.63 -17.25
CA VAL A 48 1.15 2.75 -16.31
C VAL A 48 2.41 2.08 -16.85
N LEU A 49 2.29 0.84 -17.35
CA LEU A 49 3.43 0.11 -17.93
C LEU A 49 4.04 0.83 -19.12
N ARG A 50 3.24 1.42 -20.01
CA ARG A 50 3.72 2.17 -21.19
C ARG A 50 4.56 3.40 -20.84
N GLN A 51 4.46 3.92 -19.64
CA GLN A 51 5.30 5.05 -19.21
C GLN A 51 6.78 4.64 -19.13
N ARG A 52 7.06 3.38 -18.78
CA ARG A 52 8.41 2.85 -18.56
C ARG A 52 8.84 1.82 -19.59
N VAL A 53 7.93 0.98 -20.07
CA VAL A 53 8.20 -0.07 -21.05
C VAL A 53 7.83 0.44 -22.44
N LYS A 54 8.82 0.65 -23.29
CA LYS A 54 8.64 1.14 -24.68
C LYS A 54 8.59 -0.01 -25.70
N ASP A 55 9.05 -1.20 -25.35
CA ASP A 55 9.01 -2.36 -26.23
C ASP A 55 7.60 -2.93 -26.34
N GLY A 56 7.04 -2.83 -27.56
CA GLY A 56 5.71 -3.34 -27.86
C GLY A 56 5.59 -4.87 -27.80
N ARG A 57 6.70 -5.62 -27.92
CA ARG A 57 6.71 -7.09 -27.78
C ARG A 57 6.48 -7.49 -26.34
N ILE A 58 7.18 -6.81 -25.40
CA ILE A 58 7.01 -7.02 -23.95
C ILE A 58 5.59 -6.66 -23.54
N LEU A 59 5.06 -5.51 -23.98
CA LEU A 59 3.69 -5.11 -23.65
C LEU A 59 2.64 -6.09 -24.21
N ARG A 60 2.86 -6.66 -25.40
CA ARG A 60 1.99 -7.71 -25.96
C ARG A 60 2.05 -8.99 -25.15
N LEU A 61 3.25 -9.39 -24.71
CA LEU A 61 3.46 -10.58 -23.88
C LEU A 61 2.74 -10.44 -22.53
N ILE A 62 2.92 -9.32 -21.84
CA ILE A 62 2.21 -8.99 -20.59
C ILE A 62 0.69 -9.06 -20.84
N GLY A 63 0.20 -8.49 -21.94
CA GLY A 63 -1.22 -8.56 -22.29
C GLY A 63 -1.73 -10.00 -22.53
N LYS A 64 -0.90 -10.90 -23.04
CA LYS A 64 -1.24 -12.32 -23.14
C LYS A 64 -1.32 -12.98 -21.77
N TRP A 65 -0.36 -12.74 -20.91
CA TRP A 65 -0.36 -13.29 -19.54
C TRP A 65 -1.57 -12.82 -18.73
N LEU A 66 -1.96 -11.55 -18.85
CA LEU A 66 -3.14 -11.01 -18.19
C LEU A 66 -4.46 -11.63 -18.69
N ARG A 67 -4.48 -12.19 -19.90
CA ARG A 67 -5.64 -12.85 -20.49
C ARG A 67 -5.60 -14.37 -20.39
N ALA A 68 -4.53 -14.94 -19.87
CA ALA A 68 -4.33 -16.40 -19.86
C ALA A 68 -5.40 -17.19 -19.07
N GLY A 69 -6.23 -16.48 -18.29
CA GLY A 69 -7.26 -17.12 -17.46
C GLY A 69 -6.69 -17.73 -16.17
N VAL A 70 -7.59 -18.15 -15.32
CA VAL A 70 -7.31 -18.87 -14.08
C VAL A 70 -7.96 -20.22 -14.17
N MET A 71 -7.22 -21.28 -13.90
CA MET A 71 -7.78 -22.61 -13.75
C MET A 71 -8.03 -22.87 -12.26
N GLU A 72 -9.30 -22.93 -11.88
CA GLU A 72 -9.74 -23.27 -10.53
C GLU A 72 -10.61 -24.52 -10.58
N GLU A 73 -10.28 -25.51 -9.77
CA GLU A 73 -11.03 -26.79 -9.69
C GLU A 73 -11.31 -27.50 -11.05
N GLY A 74 -10.43 -27.27 -12.03
CA GLY A 74 -10.57 -27.84 -13.39
C GLY A 74 -11.40 -26.99 -14.35
N GLU A 75 -11.95 -25.88 -13.91
CA GLU A 75 -12.63 -24.89 -14.75
C GLU A 75 -11.74 -23.71 -15.09
N LEU A 76 -11.70 -23.34 -16.38
CA LEU A 76 -10.94 -22.19 -16.88
C LEU A 76 -11.84 -20.95 -16.85
N SER A 77 -11.55 -20.02 -15.94
CA SER A 77 -12.21 -18.72 -15.89
C SER A 77 -11.36 -17.64 -16.54
N HIS A 78 -12.01 -16.71 -17.20
CA HIS A 78 -11.37 -15.53 -17.82
C HIS A 78 -11.96 -14.24 -17.21
N PRO A 79 -11.52 -13.83 -16.02
CA PRO A 79 -12.02 -12.59 -15.44
C PRO A 79 -11.65 -11.40 -16.33
N ASP A 80 -12.56 -10.45 -16.52
CA ASP A 80 -12.35 -9.25 -17.33
C ASP A 80 -11.45 -8.23 -16.65
N THR A 81 -11.38 -8.28 -15.31
CA THR A 81 -10.55 -7.41 -14.46
C THR A 81 -9.54 -8.25 -13.68
N GLY A 82 -8.65 -7.57 -13.02
CA GLY A 82 -7.69 -8.19 -12.12
C GLY A 82 -6.45 -8.74 -12.78
N VAL A 83 -5.50 -9.06 -11.93
CA VAL A 83 -4.27 -9.77 -12.24
C VAL A 83 -4.39 -11.16 -11.62
N VAL A 84 -4.21 -12.18 -12.44
CA VAL A 84 -4.38 -13.59 -12.06
C VAL A 84 -3.67 -13.90 -10.74
N GLN A 85 -4.41 -14.28 -9.69
CA GLN A 85 -3.82 -14.76 -8.45
C GLN A 85 -3.06 -16.07 -8.72
N GLY A 86 -1.82 -16.15 -8.19
CA GLY A 86 -0.94 -17.30 -8.48
C GLY A 86 -0.12 -17.20 -9.77
N GLY A 87 -0.40 -16.25 -10.65
CA GLY A 87 0.45 -16.00 -11.81
C GLY A 87 1.84 -15.47 -11.40
N VAL A 88 2.92 -16.04 -11.95
CA VAL A 88 4.31 -15.70 -11.59
C VAL A 88 4.61 -14.21 -11.74
N ILE A 89 4.02 -13.52 -12.71
CA ILE A 89 4.24 -12.09 -12.99
C ILE A 89 3.29 -11.18 -12.19
N SER A 90 2.20 -11.73 -11.66
CA SER A 90 1.14 -10.96 -11.02
C SER A 90 1.63 -10.09 -9.86
N PRO A 91 2.47 -10.56 -8.94
CA PRO A 91 2.99 -9.72 -7.86
C PRO A 91 3.84 -8.55 -8.37
N VAL A 92 4.57 -8.75 -9.48
CA VAL A 92 5.39 -7.69 -10.08
C VAL A 92 4.49 -6.62 -10.70
N LEU A 93 3.47 -7.02 -11.46
CA LEU A 93 2.53 -6.09 -12.10
C LEU A 93 1.71 -5.32 -11.07
N ALA A 94 1.24 -5.99 -10.04
CA ALA A 94 0.55 -5.39 -8.90
C ALA A 94 1.45 -4.37 -8.20
N ASN A 95 2.72 -4.70 -7.92
CA ASN A 95 3.66 -3.76 -7.35
C ASN A 95 3.93 -2.53 -8.23
N VAL A 96 4.04 -2.71 -9.55
CA VAL A 96 4.22 -1.60 -10.49
C VAL A 96 2.99 -0.69 -10.48
N PHE A 97 1.79 -1.26 -10.46
CA PHE A 97 0.56 -0.48 -10.44
C PHE A 97 0.43 0.34 -9.15
N LEU A 98 0.60 -0.30 -7.99
CA LEU A 98 0.49 0.39 -6.71
C LEU A 98 1.64 1.38 -6.46
N HIS A 99 2.82 1.13 -7.02
CA HIS A 99 3.89 2.11 -7.01
C HIS A 99 3.47 3.43 -7.68
N HIS A 100 2.79 3.36 -8.81
CA HIS A 100 2.26 4.55 -9.48
C HIS A 100 1.09 5.19 -8.74
N VAL A 101 0.15 4.35 -8.26
CA VAL A 101 -1.07 4.83 -7.58
C VAL A 101 -0.76 5.47 -6.23
N LEU A 102 0.11 4.84 -5.45
CA LEU A 102 0.38 5.20 -4.05
C LEU A 102 1.76 5.80 -3.85
N ASP A 103 2.86 5.08 -4.17
CA ASP A 103 4.22 5.47 -3.76
C ASP A 103 4.65 6.80 -4.42
N GLU A 104 4.50 6.91 -5.76
CA GLU A 104 4.85 8.13 -6.49
C GLU A 104 3.94 9.31 -6.11
N TRP A 105 2.63 9.05 -5.99
CA TRP A 105 1.68 10.06 -5.56
C TRP A 105 1.99 10.57 -4.16
N PHE A 106 2.25 9.67 -3.21
CA PHE A 106 2.61 10.04 -1.85
C PHE A 106 3.86 10.92 -1.83
N ALA A 107 4.92 10.50 -2.52
CA ALA A 107 6.19 11.22 -2.52
C ALA A 107 6.10 12.59 -3.20
N ARG A 108 5.36 12.70 -4.32
CA ARG A 108 5.33 13.91 -5.17
C ARG A 108 4.22 14.89 -4.82
N GLU A 109 3.07 14.37 -4.33
CA GLU A 109 1.89 15.19 -4.12
C GLU A 109 1.47 15.31 -2.66
N VAL A 110 1.52 14.21 -1.90
CA VAL A 110 1.05 14.22 -0.50
C VAL A 110 2.11 14.82 0.41
N ARG A 111 3.29 14.19 0.46
CA ARG A 111 4.36 14.58 1.38
C ARG A 111 4.73 16.07 1.33
N PRO A 112 4.87 16.73 0.16
CA PRO A 112 5.19 18.16 0.11
C PRO A 112 4.10 19.10 0.65
N ARG A 113 2.84 18.59 0.75
CA ARG A 113 1.70 19.39 1.25
C ARG A 113 1.43 19.19 2.73
N MET A 114 2.16 18.31 3.39
CA MET A 114 2.04 18.05 4.82
C MET A 114 2.85 19.07 5.61
N LYS A 115 2.34 19.46 6.78
CA LYS A 115 3.00 20.42 7.67
C LYS A 115 4.02 19.76 8.59
N GLY A 116 3.81 18.48 8.91
CA GLY A 116 4.72 17.66 9.69
C GLY A 116 5.40 16.60 8.83
N ARG A 117 6.30 15.84 9.44
CA ARG A 117 6.96 14.71 8.79
C ARG A 117 5.96 13.59 8.58
N CYS A 118 6.01 12.97 7.40
CA CYS A 118 5.18 11.82 7.07
C CYS A 118 6.02 10.78 6.33
N PHE A 119 5.77 9.52 6.63
CA PHE A 119 6.47 8.37 6.07
C PHE A 119 5.48 7.30 5.63
N LEU A 120 5.64 6.81 4.40
CA LEU A 120 4.88 5.69 3.85
C LEU A 120 5.74 4.44 3.89
N LEU A 121 5.24 3.38 4.50
CA LEU A 121 5.80 2.05 4.38
C LEU A 121 4.80 1.13 3.70
N ARG A 122 5.23 0.43 2.65
CA ARG A 122 4.41 -0.50 1.89
C ARG A 122 5.12 -1.85 1.71
N PHE A 123 4.37 -2.92 1.92
CA PHE A 123 4.77 -4.29 1.63
C PHE A 123 3.67 -4.95 0.77
N ALA A 124 3.90 -5.08 -0.53
CA ALA A 124 2.88 -5.48 -1.52
C ALA A 124 1.68 -4.53 -1.49
N ASP A 125 0.51 -5.01 -1.14
CA ASP A 125 -0.74 -4.27 -0.96
C ASP A 125 -0.95 -3.73 0.47
N ASP A 126 -0.29 -4.33 1.47
CA ASP A 126 -0.29 -3.81 2.84
C ASP A 126 0.53 -2.53 2.94
N PHE A 127 -0.02 -1.50 3.55
CA PHE A 127 0.72 -0.27 3.79
C PHE A 127 0.24 0.50 5.01
N VAL A 128 1.18 1.22 5.60
CA VAL A 128 0.93 2.13 6.71
C VAL A 128 1.56 3.49 6.44
N ILE A 129 0.90 4.56 6.89
CA ILE A 129 1.43 5.92 6.78
C ILE A 129 1.56 6.51 8.17
N GLY A 130 2.79 6.79 8.58
CA GLY A 130 3.09 7.50 9.82
C GLY A 130 3.11 9.00 9.60
N CYS A 131 2.55 9.76 10.55
CA CYS A 131 2.54 11.21 10.55
C CYS A 131 2.94 11.76 11.92
N GLU A 132 3.68 12.85 11.92
CA GLU A 132 4.01 13.60 13.13
C GLU A 132 2.75 14.29 13.69
N ARG A 133 1.87 14.80 12.81
CA ARG A 133 0.69 15.58 13.18
C ARG A 133 -0.61 14.86 12.83
N GLU A 134 -1.56 14.90 13.76
CA GLU A 134 -2.89 14.34 13.56
C GLU A 134 -3.62 14.96 12.35
N ALA A 135 -3.54 16.28 12.22
CA ALA A 135 -4.19 16.98 11.13
C ALA A 135 -3.72 16.52 9.75
N ASP A 136 -2.43 16.17 9.61
CA ASP A 136 -1.89 15.64 8.36
C ASP A 136 -2.38 14.21 8.11
N ALA A 137 -2.41 13.37 9.15
CA ALA A 137 -2.95 12.01 9.04
C ALA A 137 -4.44 12.01 8.64
N ARG A 138 -5.26 12.88 9.25
CA ARG A 138 -6.67 13.04 8.88
C ARG A 138 -6.85 13.53 7.43
N ARG A 139 -5.99 14.44 6.96
CA ARG A 139 -6.01 14.90 5.57
C ARG A 139 -5.67 13.77 4.60
N ILE A 140 -4.69 12.94 4.95
CA ILE A 140 -4.32 11.77 4.14
C ILE A 140 -5.49 10.78 4.08
N MET A 141 -6.10 10.43 5.22
CA MET A 141 -7.29 9.57 5.25
C MET A 141 -8.43 10.08 4.35
N ALA A 142 -8.66 11.39 4.33
CA ALA A 142 -9.74 11.98 3.54
C ALA A 142 -9.49 11.95 2.02
N VAL A 143 -8.21 11.95 1.58
CA VAL A 143 -7.86 11.98 0.15
C VAL A 143 -7.49 10.61 -0.41
N LEU A 144 -7.09 9.68 0.44
CA LEU A 144 -6.65 8.33 0.05
C LEU A 144 -7.73 7.57 -0.75
N PRO A 145 -9.00 7.46 -0.29
CA PRO A 145 -10.05 6.79 -1.05
C PRO A 145 -10.31 7.45 -2.40
N LYS A 146 -10.25 8.77 -2.47
CA LYS A 146 -10.44 9.53 -3.72
C LYS A 146 -9.33 9.23 -4.73
N ARG A 147 -8.10 9.10 -4.26
CA ARG A 147 -6.96 8.73 -5.10
C ARG A 147 -7.14 7.32 -5.65
N PHE A 148 -7.47 6.36 -4.81
CA PHE A 148 -7.63 4.96 -5.18
C PHE A 148 -8.80 4.77 -6.16
N ALA A 149 -9.92 5.42 -5.92
CA ALA A 149 -11.10 5.37 -6.81
C ALA A 149 -10.79 5.84 -8.24
N ARG A 150 -9.87 6.80 -8.43
CA ARG A 150 -9.41 7.22 -9.76
C ARG A 150 -8.77 6.09 -10.57
N PHE A 151 -8.28 5.05 -9.91
CA PHE A 151 -7.63 3.90 -10.53
C PHE A 151 -8.48 2.62 -10.47
N GLY A 152 -9.75 2.76 -10.07
CA GLY A 152 -10.67 1.62 -9.94
C GLY A 152 -10.44 0.78 -8.69
N LEU A 153 -9.65 1.29 -7.74
CA LEU A 153 -9.36 0.62 -6.47
C LEU A 153 -10.23 1.19 -5.35
N SER A 154 -10.53 0.36 -4.36
CA SER A 154 -11.29 0.75 -3.18
C SER A 154 -10.49 0.51 -1.91
N ILE A 155 -10.51 1.48 -1.00
CA ILE A 155 -9.99 1.33 0.36
C ILE A 155 -11.10 0.73 1.23
N HIS A 156 -10.76 -0.26 2.05
CA HIS A 156 -11.71 -0.94 2.94
C HIS A 156 -12.07 0.00 4.12
N PRO A 157 -13.32 0.49 4.20
CA PRO A 157 -13.66 1.53 5.18
C PRO A 157 -13.55 1.07 6.63
N GLU A 158 -13.91 -0.19 6.92
CA GLU A 158 -13.90 -0.73 8.28
C GLU A 158 -12.50 -1.12 8.77
N LYS A 159 -11.60 -1.46 7.85
CA LYS A 159 -10.21 -1.83 8.17
C LYS A 159 -9.26 -0.65 8.10
N THR A 160 -9.72 0.49 7.62
CA THR A 160 -8.89 1.70 7.54
C THR A 160 -9.08 2.54 8.78
N THR A 161 -8.03 2.64 9.59
CA THR A 161 -8.10 3.26 10.91
C THR A 161 -7.03 4.33 11.10
N LEU A 162 -7.36 5.33 11.93
CA LEU A 162 -6.43 6.32 12.42
C LEU A 162 -6.07 6.02 13.87
N ILE A 163 -4.81 5.76 14.12
CA ILE A 163 -4.32 5.27 15.41
C ILE A 163 -3.37 6.31 16.00
N ALA A 164 -3.61 6.68 17.27
CA ALA A 164 -2.65 7.45 18.05
C ALA A 164 -1.55 6.51 18.53
N PHE A 165 -0.33 6.72 18.02
CA PHE A 165 0.83 5.86 18.25
C PHE A 165 1.96 6.71 18.84
N ARG A 166 1.92 6.91 20.16
CA ARG A 166 2.87 7.77 20.85
C ARG A 166 3.63 6.99 21.91
N GLN A 167 4.87 7.39 22.14
CA GLN A 167 5.64 6.84 23.26
C GLN A 167 4.91 7.13 24.58
N PRO A 168 4.70 6.12 25.44
CA PRO A 168 4.11 6.33 26.75
C PRO A 168 4.93 7.32 27.56
N ASP A 169 4.27 8.34 28.11
CA ASP A 169 4.91 9.21 29.10
C ASP A 169 4.86 8.48 30.46
N THR A 170 5.95 7.79 30.78
CA THR A 170 6.08 7.02 32.03
C THR A 170 5.88 7.85 33.29
N ARG A 171 5.89 9.18 33.20
CA ARG A 171 5.67 10.10 34.32
C ARG A 171 4.18 10.31 34.65
N LYS A 172 3.28 9.95 33.73
CA LYS A 172 1.83 10.17 33.83
C LYS A 172 1.02 8.93 34.20
N GLY A 173 1.65 7.84 34.63
CA GLY A 173 0.98 6.57 34.92
C GLY A 173 0.73 5.72 33.70
N PRO A 174 0.00 4.58 33.81
CA PRO A 174 -0.24 3.68 32.70
C PRO A 174 -0.91 4.45 31.56
N ALA A 175 -0.28 4.45 30.40
CA ALA A 175 -0.66 5.27 29.25
C ALA A 175 -2.05 4.88 28.76
N HIS A 176 -3.04 5.72 29.04
CA HIS A 176 -4.33 5.66 28.37
C HIS A 176 -4.12 6.12 26.92
N GLY A 177 -4.36 5.21 25.95
CA GLY A 177 -4.53 5.58 24.56
C GLY A 177 -3.36 5.36 23.61
N ASN A 178 -2.39 4.52 23.93
CA ASN A 178 -1.47 4.03 22.91
C ASN A 178 -2.16 2.96 22.08
N GLY A 179 -2.57 3.33 20.89
CA GLY A 179 -3.11 2.38 19.92
C GLY A 179 -2.05 1.36 19.52
N THR A 180 -2.49 0.16 19.24
CA THR A 180 -1.72 -0.87 18.56
C THR A 180 -2.27 -1.02 17.14
N PHE A 181 -1.45 -1.49 16.22
CA PHE A 181 -1.90 -1.87 14.89
C PHE A 181 -1.16 -3.11 14.41
N ASP A 182 -1.82 -3.88 13.57
CA ASP A 182 -1.25 -5.09 13.00
C ASP A 182 -0.68 -4.78 11.62
N PHE A 183 0.59 -5.10 11.42
CA PHE A 183 1.25 -4.95 10.13
C PHE A 183 2.14 -6.16 9.87
N LEU A 184 1.95 -6.79 8.71
CA LEU A 184 2.65 -8.01 8.30
C LEU A 184 2.51 -9.16 9.31
N GLY A 185 1.33 -9.32 9.91
CA GLY A 185 1.03 -10.37 10.89
C GLY A 185 1.67 -10.17 12.27
N LEU A 186 2.18 -8.97 12.55
CA LEU A 186 2.77 -8.61 13.83
C LEU A 186 2.07 -7.39 14.41
N THR A 187 1.67 -7.49 15.67
CA THR A 187 1.12 -6.36 16.43
C THR A 187 2.24 -5.40 16.82
N ASN A 188 2.13 -4.16 16.36
CA ASN A 188 3.07 -3.10 16.66
C ASN A 188 2.57 -2.28 17.84
N TYR A 189 3.43 -2.05 18.81
CA TYR A 189 3.22 -1.20 20.00
C TYR A 189 4.48 -0.37 20.27
N TRP A 190 4.31 0.71 21.04
CA TRP A 190 5.44 1.50 21.54
C TRP A 190 6.16 0.83 22.66
#